data_26ee97179a850dab9ebbaa3ac7858f08
#
_entry.id   26ee97179a850dab9ebbaa3ac7858f08
#
_cell.length_a   1.000
_cell.length_b   1.000
_cell.length_c   1.000
_cell.angle_alpha   90.00
_cell.angle_beta   90.00
_cell.angle_gamma   90.00
#
_symmetry.space_group_name_H-M   'P 1'
#
loop_
_entity.id
_entity.type
_entity.pdbx_description
1 polymer ?
#
loop_
_entity_poly.entity_id
_entity_poly.type
_entity_poly.pdbx_seq_one_letter_code
_entity_poly.pdbx_strand_id
1 'polypeptide(L)'
;VQLCLSKGDLLAASDRTQWEHRLQHWGYTPIVMSVLAGWGIEPLAAVLHNRMTVVSGPSGVGKSSLINQLVPQAQLRVAEVSGKLAKGRHTTRHVELFELPSGGLLADTPGFNQPELTCGPEALAACFPEIRHLLQQATCQFSDCLHRDEPGCAVRGDWERYPDYLLLLEDAIAHQTAIAQTADDEAVLKAKSASRGRQTYEPKLATKKYRRTSRRTQQQELQVLRDEEEEQLIDLD
;
A
#
# COMPACT_ATOMS: atom_id res chain seq x y z
N VAL A 1 6.36 1.29 15.37
CA VAL A 1 5.97 2.44 14.54
C VAL A 1 5.82 3.65 15.44
N GLN A 2 6.45 4.78 15.05
CA GLN A 2 6.25 6.08 15.70
C GLN A 2 5.38 6.95 14.80
N LEU A 3 4.24 7.41 15.33
CA LEU A 3 3.35 8.33 14.61
C LEU A 3 3.78 9.76 14.88
N CYS A 4 3.88 10.58 13.82
CA CYS A 4 4.20 11.99 13.91
C CYS A 4 3.07 12.82 13.29
N LEU A 5 2.49 13.73 14.06
CA LEU A 5 1.55 14.73 13.56
C LEU A 5 2.35 15.97 13.17
N SER A 6 2.65 16.08 11.88
CA SER A 6 3.46 17.17 11.33
C SER A 6 2.63 18.43 11.07
N LYS A 7 3.31 19.56 10.84
CA LYS A 7 2.66 20.86 10.56
C LYS A 7 1.67 21.29 11.66
N GLY A 8 1.96 20.96 12.89
CA GLY A 8 1.13 21.32 14.03
C GLY A 8 0.96 22.82 14.22
N ASP A 9 1.80 23.64 13.59
CA ASP A 9 1.67 25.11 13.51
C ASP A 9 0.42 25.57 12.76
N LEU A 10 -0.13 24.75 11.87
CA LEU A 10 -1.36 25.03 11.12
C LEU A 10 -2.64 24.80 11.94
N LEU A 11 -2.53 24.17 13.10
CA LEU A 11 -3.67 23.86 13.97
C LEU A 11 -3.68 24.79 15.19
N ALA A 12 -4.88 25.15 15.66
CA ALA A 12 -5.06 25.77 16.96
C ALA A 12 -4.61 24.81 18.08
N ALA A 13 -4.23 25.36 19.24
CA ALA A 13 -3.79 24.53 20.36
C ALA A 13 -4.85 23.50 20.82
N SER A 14 -6.12 23.92 20.84
CA SER A 14 -7.26 23.04 21.15
C SER A 14 -7.34 21.83 20.21
N ASP A 15 -7.18 22.08 18.91
CA ASP A 15 -7.32 21.05 17.88
C ASP A 15 -6.15 20.08 17.94
N ARG A 16 -4.93 20.58 18.22
CA ARG A 16 -3.76 19.70 18.47
C ARG A 16 -4.00 18.76 19.62
N THR A 17 -4.46 19.27 20.75
CA THR A 17 -4.77 18.47 21.93
C THR A 17 -5.87 17.44 21.63
N GLN A 18 -6.91 17.83 20.88
CA GLN A 18 -7.98 16.93 20.47
C GLN A 18 -7.43 15.78 19.60
N TRP A 19 -6.56 16.08 18.63
CA TRP A 19 -5.93 15.05 17.80
C TRP A 19 -4.99 14.15 18.58
N GLU A 20 -4.23 14.69 19.52
CA GLU A 20 -3.38 13.87 20.42
C GLU A 20 -4.22 12.87 21.20
N HIS A 21 -5.31 13.32 21.85
CA HIS A 21 -6.21 12.46 22.59
C HIS A 21 -6.86 11.39 21.71
N ARG A 22 -7.29 11.79 20.51
CA ARG A 22 -7.90 10.86 19.56
C ARG A 22 -6.93 9.76 19.13
N LEU A 23 -5.69 10.13 18.79
CA LEU A 23 -4.65 9.18 18.41
C LEU A 23 -4.24 8.28 19.57
N GLN A 24 -4.20 8.82 20.79
CA GLN A 24 -3.96 8.03 22.01
C GLN A 24 -5.10 7.04 22.26
N HIS A 25 -6.34 7.44 22.04
CA HIS A 25 -7.50 6.54 22.13
C HIS A 25 -7.42 5.39 21.12
N TRP A 26 -6.87 5.61 19.95
CA TRP A 26 -6.60 4.57 18.97
C TRP A 26 -5.38 3.69 19.33
N GLY A 27 -4.69 3.97 20.43
CA GLY A 27 -3.54 3.20 20.91
C GLY A 27 -2.18 3.64 20.35
N TYR A 28 -2.09 4.86 19.78
CA TYR A 28 -0.83 5.45 19.35
C TYR A 28 -0.29 6.44 20.38
N THR A 29 1.03 6.63 20.41
CA THR A 29 1.69 7.70 21.15
C THR A 29 2.23 8.71 20.13
N PRO A 30 1.46 9.73 19.73
CA PRO A 30 1.87 10.65 18.69
C PRO A 30 2.95 11.63 19.21
N ILE A 31 3.85 12.04 18.31
CA ILE A 31 4.68 13.22 18.50
C ILE A 31 4.10 14.32 17.61
N VAL A 32 3.59 15.37 18.24
CA VAL A 32 3.13 16.57 17.49
C VAL A 32 4.32 17.47 17.27
N MET A 33 4.49 17.95 16.03
CA MET A 33 5.68 18.70 15.66
C MET A 33 5.40 19.72 14.55
N SER A 34 6.25 20.74 14.48
CA SER A 34 6.36 21.65 13.34
C SER A 34 7.83 21.88 13.00
N VAL A 35 8.23 21.48 11.80
CA VAL A 35 9.56 21.79 11.27
C VAL A 35 9.72 23.30 11.05
N LEU A 36 8.66 23.96 10.54
CA LEU A 36 8.68 25.40 10.27
C LEU A 36 8.84 26.23 11.56
N ALA A 37 8.13 25.86 12.61
CA ALA A 37 8.18 26.55 13.90
C ALA A 37 9.27 26.02 14.85
N GLY A 38 9.96 24.93 14.47
CA GLY A 38 11.12 24.41 15.20
C GLY A 38 10.83 23.66 16.50
N TRP A 39 9.60 23.21 16.72
CA TRP A 39 9.24 22.48 17.94
C TRP A 39 8.81 21.01 17.68
N GLY A 40 8.92 20.16 18.69
CA GLY A 40 8.60 18.72 18.59
C GLY A 40 9.70 17.89 17.89
N ILE A 41 10.82 18.49 17.49
CA ILE A 41 11.93 17.82 16.82
C ILE A 41 12.79 17.03 17.80
N GLU A 42 13.07 17.58 18.97
CA GLU A 42 13.91 16.92 19.98
C GLU A 42 13.31 15.60 20.49
N PRO A 43 12.02 15.52 20.88
CA PRO A 43 11.40 14.24 21.25
C PRO A 43 11.49 13.20 20.12
N LEU A 44 11.34 13.62 18.86
CA LEU A 44 11.50 12.73 17.72
C LEU A 44 12.94 12.25 17.58
N ALA A 45 13.93 13.16 17.66
CA ALA A 45 15.33 12.80 17.58
C ALA A 45 15.74 11.79 18.68
N ALA A 46 15.19 11.92 19.88
CA ALA A 46 15.40 10.96 20.95
C ALA A 46 14.87 9.56 20.63
N VAL A 47 13.71 9.48 19.97
CA VAL A 47 13.14 8.18 19.52
C VAL A 47 13.97 7.56 18.41
N LEU A 48 14.59 8.37 17.55
CA LEU A 48 15.39 7.92 16.43
C LEU A 48 16.82 7.51 16.81
N HIS A 49 17.27 7.89 18.01
CA HIS A 49 18.64 7.67 18.47
C HIS A 49 19.04 6.18 18.39
N ASN A 50 20.19 5.91 17.77
CA ASN A 50 20.76 4.57 17.56
C ASN A 50 19.79 3.56 16.87
N ARG A 51 18.88 4.05 16.05
CA ARG A 51 17.94 3.21 15.29
C ARG A 51 18.10 3.41 13.81
N MET A 52 17.78 2.36 13.05
CA MET A 52 17.53 2.48 11.60
C MET A 52 16.03 2.76 11.41
N THR A 53 15.71 3.89 10.82
CA THR A 53 14.32 4.36 10.69
C THR A 53 14.00 4.72 9.25
N VAL A 54 12.82 4.35 8.81
CA VAL A 54 12.25 4.73 7.50
C VAL A 54 11.17 5.78 7.74
N VAL A 55 11.22 6.88 6.99
CA VAL A 55 10.17 7.92 7.02
C VAL A 55 9.16 7.65 5.93
N SER A 56 7.90 7.46 6.34
CA SER A 56 6.76 7.24 5.44
C SER A 56 5.65 8.25 5.70
N GLY A 57 4.87 8.55 4.67
CA GLY A 57 3.71 9.43 4.78
C GLY A 57 3.33 10.07 3.45
N PRO A 58 2.17 10.74 3.37
CA PRO A 58 1.67 11.31 2.12
C PRO A 58 2.58 12.38 1.55
N SER A 59 2.40 12.66 0.26
CA SER A 59 3.12 13.76 -0.40
C SER A 59 2.76 15.10 0.24
N GLY A 60 3.76 15.97 0.43
CA GLY A 60 3.55 17.28 1.03
C GLY A 60 3.41 17.28 2.56
N VAL A 61 3.48 16.15 3.25
CA VAL A 61 3.43 16.09 4.73
C VAL A 61 4.66 16.71 5.41
N GLY A 62 5.76 16.91 4.66
CA GLY A 62 6.98 17.55 5.19
C GLY A 62 8.13 16.57 5.48
N LYS A 63 8.14 15.37 4.87
CA LYS A 63 9.23 14.37 5.06
C LYS A 63 10.61 14.95 4.74
N SER A 64 10.79 15.52 3.56
CA SER A 64 12.09 16.10 3.14
C SER A 64 12.50 17.29 4.01
N SER A 65 11.54 18.12 4.46
CA SER A 65 11.81 19.22 5.39
C SER A 65 12.28 18.69 6.74
N LEU A 66 11.66 17.62 7.23
CA LEU A 66 12.06 16.97 8.47
C LEU A 66 13.46 16.36 8.36
N ILE A 67 13.75 15.66 7.27
CA ILE A 67 15.08 15.07 7.03
C ILE A 67 16.14 16.17 6.99
N ASN A 68 15.92 17.26 6.27
CA ASN A 68 16.84 18.39 6.24
C ASN A 68 17.04 19.06 7.63
N GLN A 69 16.02 19.06 8.48
CA GLN A 69 16.13 19.57 9.85
C GLN A 69 16.97 18.64 10.75
N LEU A 70 16.78 17.32 10.61
CA LEU A 70 17.51 16.31 11.39
C LEU A 70 18.94 16.11 10.89
N VAL A 71 19.14 16.23 9.57
CA VAL A 71 20.42 16.04 8.87
C VAL A 71 20.64 17.20 7.90
N PRO A 72 21.17 18.35 8.37
CA PRO A 72 21.35 19.54 7.53
C PRO A 72 22.21 19.31 6.28
N GLN A 73 23.09 18.32 6.31
CA GLN A 73 23.95 17.94 5.18
C GLN A 73 23.20 17.21 4.05
N ALA A 74 21.99 16.70 4.30
CA ALA A 74 21.19 15.96 3.31
C ALA A 74 20.79 16.85 2.12
N GLN A 75 20.53 18.13 2.34
CA GLN A 75 20.16 19.14 1.32
C GLN A 75 19.08 18.67 0.34
N LEU A 76 18.10 17.93 0.83
CA LEU A 76 16.99 17.43 0.01
C LEU A 76 16.18 18.61 -0.55
N ARG A 77 15.76 18.51 -1.80
CA ARG A 77 14.90 19.49 -2.43
C ARG A 77 13.51 19.47 -1.80
N VAL A 78 13.10 20.56 -1.21
CA VAL A 78 11.76 20.76 -0.68
C VAL A 78 10.94 21.48 -1.75
N ALA A 79 9.92 20.80 -2.31
CA ALA A 79 8.98 21.43 -3.22
C ALA A 79 7.89 22.15 -2.42
N GLU A 80 7.57 23.40 -2.76
CA GLU A 80 6.37 24.05 -2.25
C GLU A 80 5.13 23.27 -2.68
N VAL A 81 4.17 23.14 -1.75
CA VAL A 81 2.90 22.45 -2.02
C VAL A 81 2.09 23.34 -2.96
N SER A 82 2.30 23.19 -4.28
CA SER A 82 1.42 23.80 -5.27
C SER A 82 0.08 23.07 -5.25
N GLY A 83 -1.00 23.80 -4.98
CA GLY A 83 -2.37 23.28 -4.84
C GLY A 83 -3.03 22.70 -6.10
N LYS A 84 -2.24 22.28 -7.08
CA LYS A 84 -2.69 21.49 -8.22
C LYS A 84 -2.13 20.09 -8.05
N LEU A 85 -2.98 19.07 -8.11
CA LEU A 85 -2.62 17.65 -8.21
C LEU A 85 -1.64 17.44 -9.39
N ALA A 86 -0.42 17.91 -9.26
CA ALA A 86 0.65 17.54 -10.15
C ALA A 86 1.06 16.13 -9.71
N LYS A 87 0.66 15.11 -10.46
CA LYS A 87 1.35 13.81 -10.49
C LYS A 87 2.82 14.13 -10.79
N GLY A 88 3.57 14.44 -9.75
CA GLY A 88 5.00 14.71 -9.81
C GLY A 88 5.67 13.45 -10.31
N ARG A 89 6.33 13.55 -11.44
CA ARG A 89 7.25 12.56 -11.96
C ARG A 89 8.24 12.23 -10.84
N HIS A 90 8.18 10.99 -10.31
CA HIS A 90 9.08 10.52 -9.27
C HIS A 90 10.52 10.67 -9.74
N THR A 91 11.25 11.58 -9.12
CA THR A 91 12.61 11.95 -9.54
C THR A 91 13.69 11.14 -8.83
N THR A 92 13.33 10.38 -7.79
CA THR A 92 14.31 9.62 -6.98
C THR A 92 13.89 8.15 -6.97
N ARG A 93 14.69 7.31 -7.63
CA ARG A 93 14.54 5.84 -7.65
C ARG A 93 15.46 5.14 -6.65
N HIS A 94 16.20 5.89 -5.85
CA HIS A 94 17.18 5.36 -4.92
C HIS A 94 16.75 5.64 -3.48
N VAL A 95 16.87 4.62 -2.62
CA VAL A 95 16.79 4.79 -1.18
C VAL A 95 18.08 5.46 -0.73
N GLU A 96 17.96 6.63 -0.12
CA GLU A 96 19.10 7.33 0.47
C GLU A 96 19.11 7.10 1.98
N LEU A 97 20.28 6.78 2.52
CA LEU A 97 20.52 6.61 3.95
C LEU A 97 21.29 7.80 4.48
N PHE A 98 20.76 8.43 5.50
CA PHE A 98 21.36 9.56 6.19
C PHE A 98 21.77 9.16 7.60
N GLU A 99 23.00 9.45 7.97
CA GLU A 99 23.47 9.29 9.34
C GLU A 99 22.99 10.46 10.20
N LEU A 100 22.30 10.13 11.32
CA LEU A 100 21.83 11.15 12.26
C LEU A 100 22.99 11.64 13.15
N PRO A 101 23.11 12.96 13.40
CA PRO A 101 24.13 13.49 14.31
C PRO A 101 24.04 12.90 15.72
N SER A 102 22.84 12.49 16.13
CA SER A 102 22.61 11.82 17.41
C SER A 102 22.92 10.32 17.42
N GLY A 103 23.39 9.77 16.30
CA GLY A 103 23.52 8.33 16.07
C GLY A 103 22.24 7.69 15.53
N GLY A 104 22.38 6.69 14.65
CA GLY A 104 21.32 6.03 13.95
C GLY A 104 21.27 6.40 12.47
N LEU A 105 20.42 5.73 11.71
CA LEU A 105 20.27 5.89 10.26
C LEU A 105 18.82 6.25 9.91
N LEU A 106 18.67 7.22 9.03
CA LEU A 106 17.37 7.64 8.50
C LEU A 106 17.32 7.30 7.01
N ALA A 107 16.33 6.52 6.59
CA ALA A 107 16.10 6.20 5.19
C ALA A 107 14.99 7.07 4.60
N ASP A 108 15.31 7.78 3.51
CA ASP A 108 14.28 8.36 2.64
C ASP A 108 13.92 7.34 1.57
N THR A 109 12.66 6.97 1.53
CA THR A 109 12.15 6.00 0.56
C THR A 109 11.18 6.70 -0.37
N PRO A 110 11.65 7.13 -1.57
CA PRO A 110 10.76 7.67 -2.58
C PRO A 110 9.77 6.59 -3.02
N GLY A 111 8.49 6.90 -3.02
CA GLY A 111 7.42 6.00 -3.43
C GLY A 111 6.50 5.49 -2.33
N PHE A 112 6.86 5.61 -1.06
CA PHE A 112 5.95 5.31 0.07
C PHE A 112 4.90 6.42 0.31
N ASN A 113 4.52 7.13 -0.74
CA ASN A 113 3.50 8.18 -0.65
C ASN A 113 2.08 7.62 -0.56
N GLN A 114 1.88 6.41 -1.05
CA GLN A 114 0.66 5.62 -0.91
C GLN A 114 1.09 4.18 -0.64
N PRO A 115 1.18 3.76 0.62
CA PRO A 115 1.46 2.37 0.94
C PRO A 115 0.30 1.52 0.40
N GLU A 116 0.63 0.58 -0.48
CA GLU A 116 -0.30 -0.44 -0.89
C GLU A 116 -0.52 -1.41 0.26
N LEU A 117 -1.75 -1.87 0.43
CA LEU A 117 -2.09 -2.88 1.40
C LEU A 117 -1.54 -4.23 0.90
N THR A 118 -0.40 -4.64 1.44
CA THR A 118 0.28 -5.89 1.04
C THR A 118 0.02 -7.05 1.98
N CYS A 119 -0.61 -6.80 3.14
CA CYS A 119 -0.96 -7.83 4.09
C CYS A 119 -2.24 -8.56 3.66
N GLY A 120 -2.29 -9.88 3.94
CA GLY A 120 -3.53 -10.65 3.79
C GLY A 120 -4.59 -10.26 4.83
N PRO A 121 -5.86 -10.68 4.60
CA PRO A 121 -6.97 -10.37 5.49
C PRO A 121 -6.72 -10.77 6.95
N GLU A 122 -6.09 -11.93 7.18
CA GLU A 122 -5.80 -12.46 8.51
C GLU A 122 -4.79 -11.58 9.28
N ALA A 123 -3.83 -10.98 8.56
CA ALA A 123 -2.80 -10.14 9.16
C ALA A 123 -3.26 -8.69 9.38
N LEU A 124 -4.32 -8.26 8.72
CA LEU A 124 -4.83 -6.89 8.80
C LEU A 124 -5.25 -6.51 10.23
N ALA A 125 -5.91 -7.42 10.93
CA ALA A 125 -6.35 -7.20 12.31
C ALA A 125 -5.22 -6.80 13.24
N ALA A 126 -4.03 -7.39 13.06
CA ALA A 126 -2.85 -7.06 13.85
C ALA A 126 -2.31 -5.65 13.59
N CYS A 127 -2.70 -4.99 12.51
CA CYS A 127 -2.32 -3.61 12.20
C CYS A 127 -3.12 -2.57 13.00
N PHE A 128 -4.24 -2.95 13.60
CA PHE A 128 -5.09 -2.07 14.40
C PHE A 128 -4.82 -2.25 15.89
N PRO A 129 -4.31 -1.22 16.60
CA PRO A 129 -4.07 -1.30 18.04
C PRO A 129 -5.33 -1.62 18.83
N GLU A 130 -6.50 -1.09 18.42
CA GLU A 130 -7.79 -1.34 19.06
C GLU A 130 -8.16 -2.83 19.02
N ILE A 131 -7.97 -3.49 17.89
CA ILE A 131 -8.25 -4.91 17.74
C ILE A 131 -7.32 -5.73 18.65
N ARG A 132 -6.03 -5.39 18.67
CA ARG A 132 -5.07 -6.05 19.56
C ARG A 132 -5.45 -5.89 21.03
N HIS A 133 -5.94 -4.71 21.43
CA HIS A 133 -6.40 -4.47 22.79
C HIS A 133 -7.65 -5.28 23.12
N LEU A 134 -8.64 -5.33 22.23
CA LEU A 134 -9.85 -6.12 22.41
C LEU A 134 -9.56 -7.61 22.50
N LEU A 135 -8.64 -8.13 21.67
CA LEU A 135 -8.24 -9.53 21.69
C LEU A 135 -7.40 -9.93 22.92
N GLN A 136 -6.83 -8.97 23.65
CA GLN A 136 -6.23 -9.23 24.96
C GLN A 136 -7.29 -9.46 26.05
N GLN A 137 -8.48 -8.91 25.89
CA GLN A 137 -9.56 -9.00 26.88
C GLN A 137 -10.51 -10.17 26.62
N ALA A 138 -10.70 -10.54 25.36
CA ALA A 138 -11.61 -11.61 24.95
C ALA A 138 -11.10 -12.31 23.68
N THR A 139 -11.55 -13.54 23.46
CA THR A 139 -11.22 -14.33 22.25
C THR A 139 -12.45 -14.53 21.39
N CYS A 140 -12.24 -14.54 20.07
CA CYS A 140 -13.30 -14.87 19.13
C CYS A 140 -13.65 -16.36 19.20
N GLN A 141 -14.89 -16.70 18.85
CA GLN A 141 -15.36 -18.08 18.83
C GLN A 141 -14.63 -18.91 17.75
N PHE A 142 -14.27 -18.28 16.62
CA PHE A 142 -13.60 -18.93 15.49
C PHE A 142 -12.15 -18.46 15.38
N SER A 143 -11.26 -19.41 15.07
CA SER A 143 -9.83 -19.12 14.92
C SER A 143 -9.46 -18.37 13.63
N ASP A 144 -10.31 -18.46 12.62
CA ASP A 144 -10.21 -17.81 11.30
C ASP A 144 -11.12 -16.58 11.18
N CYS A 145 -11.56 -16.01 12.32
CA CYS A 145 -12.43 -14.85 12.40
C CYS A 145 -11.75 -13.62 11.77
N LEU A 146 -12.37 -13.08 10.75
CA LEU A 146 -11.97 -11.82 10.10
C LEU A 146 -12.62 -10.57 10.73
N HIS A 147 -13.31 -10.75 11.85
CA HIS A 147 -13.94 -9.68 12.65
C HIS A 147 -14.99 -8.85 11.89
N ARG A 148 -15.69 -9.47 10.95
CA ARG A 148 -16.74 -8.82 10.13
C ARG A 148 -18.14 -9.20 10.59
N ASP A 149 -18.58 -10.42 10.25
CA ASP A 149 -19.95 -10.90 10.46
C ASP A 149 -20.02 -12.16 11.33
N GLU A 150 -18.88 -12.68 11.76
CA GLU A 150 -18.80 -13.94 12.48
C GLU A 150 -19.50 -13.84 13.83
N PRO A 151 -20.33 -14.81 14.20
CA PRO A 151 -20.96 -14.86 15.51
C PRO A 151 -19.92 -15.08 16.61
N GLY A 152 -20.15 -14.46 17.78
CA GLY A 152 -19.19 -14.57 18.89
C GLY A 152 -17.84 -13.89 18.64
N CYS A 153 -17.80 -12.90 17.75
CA CYS A 153 -16.60 -12.09 17.52
C CYS A 153 -16.37 -11.13 18.68
N ALA A 154 -15.16 -11.13 19.25
CA ALA A 154 -14.77 -10.25 20.36
C ALA A 154 -14.41 -8.82 19.91
N VAL A 155 -14.22 -8.60 18.62
CA VAL A 155 -13.74 -7.32 18.05
C VAL A 155 -14.85 -6.50 17.45
N ARG A 156 -15.88 -7.17 16.92
CA ARG A 156 -17.03 -6.50 16.30
C ARG A 156 -17.73 -5.58 17.30
N GLY A 157 -17.88 -4.29 16.94
CA GLY A 157 -18.51 -3.32 17.82
C GLY A 157 -18.41 -1.88 17.31
N ASP A 158 -18.80 -0.92 18.16
CA ASP A 158 -18.89 0.50 17.83
C ASP A 158 -17.60 1.26 18.19
N TRP A 159 -16.44 0.76 17.81
CA TRP A 159 -15.22 1.55 17.94
C TRP A 159 -14.97 2.39 16.68
N GLU A 160 -14.38 3.56 16.87
CA GLU A 160 -14.35 4.66 15.90
C GLU A 160 -13.87 4.26 14.51
N ARG A 161 -12.78 3.46 14.41
CA ARG A 161 -12.19 3.04 13.11
C ARG A 161 -12.67 1.68 12.61
N TYR A 162 -13.72 1.11 13.21
CA TYR A 162 -14.27 -0.16 12.73
C TYR A 162 -14.77 -0.11 11.28
N PRO A 163 -15.44 0.98 10.82
CA PRO A 163 -15.77 1.12 9.41
C PRO A 163 -14.56 1.16 8.48
N ASP A 164 -13.48 1.84 8.90
CA ASP A 164 -12.23 1.90 8.14
C ASP A 164 -11.57 0.52 8.06
N TYR A 165 -11.61 -0.25 9.17
CA TYR A 165 -11.13 -1.62 9.19
C TYR A 165 -11.88 -2.49 8.18
N LEU A 166 -13.22 -2.41 8.13
CA LEU A 166 -14.04 -3.19 7.20
C LEU A 166 -13.71 -2.84 5.73
N LEU A 167 -13.53 -1.56 5.43
CA LEU A 167 -13.13 -1.11 4.10
C LEU A 167 -11.78 -1.69 3.68
N LEU A 168 -10.78 -1.59 4.55
CA LEU A 168 -9.44 -2.16 4.29
C LEU A 168 -9.46 -3.68 4.22
N LEU A 169 -10.36 -4.34 4.95
CA LEU A 169 -10.52 -5.79 4.89
C LEU A 169 -11.07 -6.24 3.52
N GLU A 170 -12.03 -5.51 2.96
CA GLU A 170 -12.54 -5.78 1.61
C GLU A 170 -11.43 -5.61 0.55
N ASP A 171 -10.62 -4.57 0.66
CA ASP A 171 -9.47 -4.36 -0.21
C ASP A 171 -8.44 -5.48 -0.08
N ALA A 172 -8.13 -5.94 1.15
CA ALA A 172 -7.20 -7.03 1.41
C ALA A 172 -7.70 -8.36 0.80
N ILE A 173 -8.99 -8.66 0.93
CA ILE A 173 -9.62 -9.85 0.34
C ILE A 173 -9.57 -9.79 -1.19
N ALA A 174 -9.91 -8.63 -1.77
CA ALA A 174 -9.87 -8.43 -3.21
C ALA A 174 -8.44 -8.60 -3.76
N HIS A 175 -7.44 -8.03 -3.08
CA HIS A 175 -6.04 -8.16 -3.44
C HIS A 175 -5.54 -9.61 -3.36
N GLN A 176 -5.86 -10.33 -2.27
CA GLN A 176 -5.51 -11.73 -2.10
C GLN A 176 -6.14 -12.61 -3.19
N THR A 177 -7.40 -12.33 -3.53
CA THR A 177 -8.12 -13.04 -4.59
C THR A 177 -7.47 -12.80 -5.96
N ALA A 178 -7.07 -11.56 -6.26
CA ALA A 178 -6.39 -11.20 -7.51
C ALA A 178 -5.03 -11.91 -7.63
N ILE A 179 -4.25 -11.96 -6.55
CA ILE A 179 -2.97 -12.70 -6.51
C ILE A 179 -3.20 -14.19 -6.75
N ALA A 180 -4.19 -14.80 -6.10
CA ALA A 180 -4.51 -16.21 -6.27
C ALA A 180 -4.92 -16.53 -7.72
N GLN A 181 -5.71 -15.67 -8.37
CA GLN A 181 -6.07 -15.80 -9.76
C GLN A 181 -4.87 -15.69 -10.71
N THR A 182 -3.97 -14.72 -10.46
CA THR A 182 -2.75 -14.54 -11.27
C THR A 182 -1.81 -15.76 -11.13
N ALA A 183 -1.63 -16.26 -9.90
CA ALA A 183 -0.83 -17.45 -9.63
C ALA A 183 -1.42 -18.70 -10.30
N ASP A 184 -2.76 -18.81 -10.36
CA ASP A 184 -3.44 -19.92 -11.04
C ASP A 184 -3.32 -19.82 -12.57
N ASP A 185 -3.29 -18.60 -13.12
CA ASP A 185 -3.05 -18.36 -14.55
C ASP A 185 -1.61 -18.62 -14.95
N GLU A 186 -0.63 -18.36 -14.09
CA GLU A 186 0.80 -18.63 -14.31
C GLU A 186 1.18 -20.08 -14.00
N ALA A 187 0.31 -20.86 -13.34
CA ALA A 187 0.58 -22.25 -13.01
C ALA A 187 0.76 -23.09 -14.28
N VAL A 188 1.94 -23.68 -14.44
CA VAL A 188 2.30 -24.55 -15.58
C VAL A 188 1.55 -25.88 -15.53
N LEU A 189 1.04 -26.28 -14.36
CA LEU A 189 0.38 -27.55 -14.12
C LEU A 189 -1.07 -27.35 -13.66
N LYS A 190 -1.98 -28.09 -14.24
CA LYS A 190 -3.39 -28.14 -13.85
C LYS A 190 -3.64 -29.41 -13.04
N ALA A 191 -4.21 -29.24 -11.84
CA ALA A 191 -4.64 -30.38 -11.03
C ALA A 191 -5.89 -30.99 -11.63
N LYS A 192 -5.86 -32.32 -11.86
CA LYS A 192 -6.99 -33.11 -12.32
C LYS A 192 -7.37 -34.13 -11.25
N SER A 193 -8.60 -34.06 -10.81
CA SER A 193 -9.13 -35.06 -9.88
C SER A 193 -9.42 -36.37 -10.60
N ALA A 194 -8.69 -37.41 -10.28
CA ALA A 194 -8.94 -38.76 -10.80
C ALA A 194 -9.91 -39.48 -9.88
N SER A 195 -10.69 -40.44 -10.45
CA SER A 195 -11.57 -41.34 -9.67
C SER A 195 -10.77 -42.07 -8.60
N ARG A 196 -11.22 -42.03 -7.34
CA ARG A 196 -10.59 -42.54 -6.10
C ARG A 196 -9.71 -41.52 -5.34
N GLY A 197 -9.92 -40.20 -5.49
CA GLY A 197 -9.27 -39.20 -4.62
C GLY A 197 -7.78 -38.99 -4.89
N ARG A 198 -7.22 -39.51 -5.97
CA ARG A 198 -5.83 -39.27 -6.36
C ARG A 198 -5.75 -38.05 -7.25
N GLN A 199 -5.02 -37.03 -6.82
CA GLN A 199 -4.73 -35.84 -7.66
C GLN A 199 -3.57 -36.16 -8.61
N THR A 200 -3.79 -35.95 -9.92
CA THR A 200 -2.76 -36.02 -10.95
C THR A 200 -2.56 -34.62 -11.53
N TYR A 201 -1.32 -34.24 -11.79
CA TYR A 201 -0.96 -32.94 -12.36
C TYR A 201 -0.65 -33.12 -13.85
N GLU A 202 -1.35 -32.37 -14.70
CA GLU A 202 -1.13 -32.34 -16.14
C GLU A 202 -0.62 -30.94 -16.54
N PRO A 203 0.27 -30.82 -17.56
CA PRO A 203 0.70 -29.50 -18.06
C PRO A 203 -0.50 -28.70 -18.56
N LYS A 204 -0.60 -27.44 -18.13
CA LYS A 204 -1.61 -26.49 -18.61
C LYS A 204 -1.20 -26.01 -20.01
N LEU A 205 -1.80 -26.55 -21.04
CA LEU A 205 -1.57 -26.11 -22.41
C LEU A 205 -2.20 -24.70 -22.61
N ALA A 206 -1.39 -23.71 -22.97
CA ALA A 206 -1.86 -22.38 -23.33
C ALA A 206 -2.66 -22.47 -24.64
N THR A 207 -3.95 -22.69 -24.52
CA THR A 207 -4.89 -22.91 -25.63
C THR A 207 -4.90 -21.78 -26.67
N LYS A 208 -4.60 -20.53 -26.26
CA LYS A 208 -4.48 -19.37 -27.16
C LYS A 208 -3.22 -19.40 -28.04
N LYS A 209 -2.12 -19.97 -27.57
CA LYS A 209 -0.82 -19.96 -28.27
C LYS A 209 -0.70 -21.05 -29.35
N TYR A 210 -1.54 -22.11 -29.24
CA TYR A 210 -1.49 -23.27 -30.14
C TYR A 210 -2.78 -23.47 -30.94
N ARG A 211 -3.77 -22.59 -30.82
CA ARG A 211 -4.97 -22.66 -31.63
C ARG A 211 -4.62 -22.20 -33.04
N ARG A 212 -4.53 -23.11 -33.98
CA ARG A 212 -4.46 -22.77 -35.40
C ARG A 212 -5.61 -21.81 -35.72
N THR A 213 -5.31 -20.66 -36.30
CA THR A 213 -6.31 -19.75 -36.90
C THR A 213 -7.23 -20.55 -37.80
N SER A 214 -8.54 -20.36 -37.65
CA SER A 214 -9.48 -21.09 -38.47
C SER A 214 -9.29 -20.70 -39.95
N ARG A 215 -9.51 -21.63 -40.87
CA ARG A 215 -9.44 -21.32 -42.32
C ARG A 215 -10.29 -20.10 -42.70
N ARG A 216 -11.40 -19.89 -42.01
CA ARG A 216 -12.30 -18.74 -42.22
C ARG A 216 -11.65 -17.42 -41.79
N THR A 217 -10.93 -17.41 -40.68
CA THR A 217 -10.20 -16.21 -40.20
C THR A 217 -9.02 -15.89 -41.11
N GLN A 218 -8.29 -16.89 -41.60
CA GLN A 218 -7.22 -16.69 -42.58
C GLN A 218 -7.72 -16.15 -43.89
N GLN A 219 -8.89 -16.61 -44.37
CA GLN A 219 -9.50 -16.09 -45.61
C GLN A 219 -9.96 -14.63 -45.42
N GLN A 220 -10.50 -14.26 -44.27
CA GLN A 220 -10.88 -12.89 -43.96
C GLN A 220 -9.67 -11.96 -43.89
N GLU A 221 -8.58 -12.39 -43.25
CA GLU A 221 -7.33 -11.62 -43.20
C GLU A 221 -6.72 -11.44 -44.61
N LEU A 222 -6.73 -12.44 -45.43
CA LEU A 222 -6.26 -12.36 -46.83
C LEU A 222 -7.15 -11.47 -47.70
N GLN A 223 -8.45 -11.39 -47.41
CA GLN A 223 -9.37 -10.53 -48.13
C GLN A 223 -9.15 -9.07 -47.80
N VAL A 224 -8.96 -8.74 -46.50
CA VAL A 224 -8.63 -7.39 -46.03
C VAL A 224 -7.32 -6.90 -46.67
N LEU A 225 -6.28 -7.74 -46.70
CA LEU A 225 -5.01 -7.39 -47.31
C LEU A 225 -5.13 -7.11 -48.84
N ARG A 226 -6.01 -7.84 -49.55
CA ARG A 226 -6.28 -7.59 -50.97
C ARG A 226 -7.03 -6.28 -51.20
N ASP A 227 -8.02 -6.01 -50.35
CA ASP A 227 -8.81 -4.79 -50.44
C ASP A 227 -7.92 -3.55 -50.16
N GLU A 228 -6.96 -3.66 -49.21
CA GLU A 228 -5.95 -2.63 -48.90
C GLU A 228 -4.94 -2.45 -50.05
N GLU A 229 -4.53 -3.52 -50.75
CA GLU A 229 -3.65 -3.45 -51.93
C GLU A 229 -4.38 -2.83 -53.15
N GLU A 230 -5.68 -3.11 -53.37
CA GLU A 230 -6.50 -2.49 -54.39
C GLU A 230 -6.75 -0.99 -54.15
N GLU A 231 -6.99 -0.57 -52.90
CA GLU A 231 -7.11 0.84 -52.53
C GLU A 231 -5.81 1.62 -52.80
N GLN A 232 -4.65 1.04 -52.46
CA GLN A 232 -3.34 1.68 -52.69
C GLN A 232 -2.99 1.80 -54.18
N LEU A 233 -3.55 0.97 -55.05
CA LEU A 233 -3.36 1.05 -56.51
C LEU A 233 -4.26 2.12 -57.18
N ILE A 234 -5.39 2.45 -56.57
CA ILE A 234 -6.33 3.47 -57.08
C ILE A 234 -5.83 4.90 -56.73
N ASP A 235 -5.07 5.05 -55.65
CA ASP A 235 -4.50 6.35 -55.23
C ASP A 235 -3.21 6.74 -55.98
N LEU A 236 -2.75 5.93 -56.95
CA LEU A 236 -1.51 6.13 -57.70
C LEU A 236 -1.76 6.49 -59.18
N ASP A 237 -3.01 6.60 -59.63
CA ASP A 237 -3.42 7.11 -60.95
C ASP A 237 -4.08 8.50 -60.82
#